data_efc6ec422c3bdacccde00153d7561d44
#
_entry.id   efc6ec422c3bdacccde00153d7561d44
#
_cell.length_a   1.000
_cell.length_b   1.000
_cell.length_c   1.000
_cell.angle_alpha   90.00
_cell.angle_beta   90.00
_cell.angle_gamma   90.00
#
_symmetry.space_group_name_H-M   'P 1'
#
loop_
_entity.id
_entity.type
_entity.pdbx_description
1 polymer ?
#
loop_
_entity_poly.entity_id
_entity_poly.type
_entity_poly.pdbx_seq_one_letter_code
_entity_poly.pdbx_strand_id
1 'polypeptide(L)'
;MSNSAMSVVILAAGKGTRMYSDLPKVLHTLAGKPMVQHVIDAANDLGACAVHLVYGHGGDLLRQTLHEDNLNWVLQAEQLGTGHAMQQAASFFNDDEDILMLYGDVPLISVETLQRLRAAKPQGGIGLLTVKLDDPTGYGRITRENGQVTGIVEHKDASEAQRQIQEINTGILIAGGADLKRWLAKLTNNNAQGEYYITDIIAMAHQEGHQIVAVHPQRLSEVEGVNNRLQLARLERVYQAEQAEKLLLAGVMLRDPARFDLRGTLQHGRDVEIDTNVILEGNVVLGDRVKIGAGCVIKNSTIGDDCEISPYSVVEDAQLQAACTIGPFARLRPGAELLAGAHVGNFVEMKKARLGKGSKAGHLTYLGDAEIGDNVNIGAGTITCNYDGANKHKTIIGDDVFVGSDTQLVAPVTVGNGVTIAAGTTVTRNIADNELVLSRVPQVHKQGWQRPVKKK
;
A
#
# COMPACT_ATOMS: atom_id res chain seq x y z
N MET A 1 -25.61 23.55 13.02
CA MET A 1 -26.25 22.59 12.10
C MET A 1 -26.02 21.22 12.71
N SER A 2 -27.07 20.49 13.08
CA SER A 2 -26.89 19.11 13.58
C SER A 2 -26.37 18.27 12.42
N ASN A 3 -25.16 17.72 12.57
CA ASN A 3 -24.69 16.72 11.61
C ASN A 3 -25.63 15.51 11.76
N SER A 4 -26.56 15.29 10.81
CA SER A 4 -27.33 14.06 10.71
C SER A 4 -26.36 12.87 10.67
N ALA A 5 -26.74 11.73 11.24
CA ALA A 5 -26.02 10.48 11.04
C ALA A 5 -25.88 10.23 9.53
N MET A 6 -24.82 9.56 9.12
CA MET A 6 -24.56 9.29 7.71
C MET A 6 -24.05 7.86 7.56
N SER A 7 -24.69 7.11 6.67
CA SER A 7 -24.19 5.82 6.19
C SER A 7 -23.68 5.94 4.77
N VAL A 8 -22.72 5.09 4.43
CA VAL A 8 -22.11 5.05 3.10
C VAL A 8 -22.44 3.73 2.41
N VAL A 9 -22.86 3.80 1.15
CA VAL A 9 -23.05 2.62 0.30
C VAL A 9 -21.96 2.62 -0.77
N ILE A 10 -21.16 1.57 -0.81
CA ILE A 10 -20.10 1.40 -1.81
C ILE A 10 -20.54 0.35 -2.82
N LEU A 11 -20.68 0.76 -4.10
CA LEU A 11 -21.04 -0.15 -5.18
C LEU A 11 -19.78 -0.85 -5.72
N ALA A 12 -19.72 -2.18 -5.54
CA ALA A 12 -18.58 -3.02 -5.92
C ALA A 12 -18.97 -4.32 -6.66
N ALA A 13 -20.21 -4.40 -7.19
CA ALA A 13 -20.75 -5.62 -7.79
C ALA A 13 -20.38 -5.83 -9.28
N GLY A 14 -19.63 -4.91 -9.90
CA GLY A 14 -19.27 -4.97 -11.31
C GLY A 14 -18.33 -6.13 -11.65
N LYS A 15 -18.57 -6.83 -12.79
CA LYS A 15 -17.78 -8.01 -13.22
C LYS A 15 -16.33 -7.72 -13.61
N GLY A 16 -16.00 -6.49 -13.99
CA GLY A 16 -14.62 -6.08 -14.29
C GLY A 16 -13.94 -6.82 -15.45
N THR A 17 -14.68 -7.29 -16.46
CA THR A 17 -14.15 -8.13 -17.55
C THR A 17 -12.97 -7.52 -18.30
N ARG A 18 -12.91 -6.17 -18.38
CA ARG A 18 -11.81 -5.41 -19.03
C ARG A 18 -10.49 -5.43 -18.25
N MET A 19 -10.47 -6.00 -17.04
CA MET A 19 -9.22 -6.20 -16.27
C MET A 19 -8.44 -7.45 -16.72
N TYR A 20 -9.06 -8.35 -17.47
CA TYR A 20 -8.48 -9.64 -17.89
C TYR A 20 -7.86 -10.39 -16.69
N SER A 21 -8.66 -10.59 -15.65
CA SER A 21 -8.21 -11.16 -14.39
C SER A 21 -9.34 -11.93 -13.71
N ASP A 22 -8.99 -12.99 -12.99
CA ASP A 22 -9.91 -13.72 -12.12
C ASP A 22 -10.14 -12.99 -10.79
N LEU A 23 -9.25 -12.03 -10.48
CA LEU A 23 -9.39 -11.18 -9.31
C LEU A 23 -10.54 -10.18 -9.54
N PRO A 24 -11.50 -10.05 -8.61
CA PRO A 24 -12.52 -9.00 -8.67
C PRO A 24 -11.91 -7.62 -8.88
N LYS A 25 -12.50 -6.82 -9.79
CA LYS A 25 -11.95 -5.52 -10.21
C LYS A 25 -11.50 -4.65 -9.03
N VAL A 26 -12.33 -4.55 -8.03
CA VAL A 26 -12.13 -3.67 -6.87
C VAL A 26 -11.03 -4.15 -5.89
N LEU A 27 -10.57 -5.40 -6.05
CA LEU A 27 -9.45 -5.96 -5.28
C LEU A 27 -8.09 -5.73 -5.93
N HIS A 28 -8.03 -5.26 -7.17
CA HIS A 28 -6.74 -4.82 -7.73
C HIS A 28 -6.18 -3.68 -6.89
N THR A 29 -4.87 -3.73 -6.66
CA THR A 29 -4.21 -2.80 -5.73
C THR A 29 -3.78 -1.52 -6.42
N LEU A 30 -3.93 -0.42 -5.69
CA LEU A 30 -3.34 0.88 -5.93
C LEU A 30 -2.47 1.20 -4.71
N ALA A 31 -1.20 1.50 -4.91
CA ALA A 31 -0.23 1.69 -3.84
C ALA A 31 -0.19 0.54 -2.82
N GLY A 32 -0.31 -0.72 -3.29
CA GLY A 32 -0.29 -1.91 -2.44
C GLY A 32 -1.59 -2.23 -1.68
N LYS A 33 -2.61 -1.35 -1.74
CA LYS A 33 -3.90 -1.50 -1.06
C LYS A 33 -5.02 -1.74 -2.09
N PRO A 34 -5.98 -2.66 -1.87
CA PRO A 34 -7.14 -2.84 -2.76
C PRO A 34 -7.86 -1.53 -3.05
N MET A 35 -8.30 -1.30 -4.29
CA MET A 35 -9.01 -0.06 -4.66
C MET A 35 -10.22 0.21 -3.76
N VAL A 36 -11.02 -0.81 -3.47
CA VAL A 36 -12.19 -0.66 -2.60
C VAL A 36 -11.81 -0.28 -1.16
N GLN A 37 -10.63 -0.71 -0.69
CA GLN A 37 -10.16 -0.34 0.66
C GLN A 37 -9.86 1.16 0.76
N HIS A 38 -9.35 1.79 -0.30
CA HIS A 38 -9.19 3.26 -0.31
C HIS A 38 -10.54 3.98 -0.14
N VAL A 39 -11.60 3.45 -0.76
CA VAL A 39 -12.94 4.02 -0.65
C VAL A 39 -13.56 3.77 0.73
N ILE A 40 -13.34 2.59 1.31
CA ILE A 40 -13.76 2.27 2.69
C ILE A 40 -13.04 3.19 3.69
N ASP A 41 -11.73 3.37 3.53
CA ASP A 41 -10.95 4.27 4.39
C ASP A 41 -11.51 5.70 4.30
N ALA A 42 -11.77 6.21 3.10
CA ALA A 42 -12.36 7.54 2.91
C ALA A 42 -13.76 7.67 3.57
N ALA A 43 -14.58 6.62 3.53
CA ALA A 43 -15.86 6.58 4.20
C ALA A 43 -15.72 6.62 5.74
N ASN A 44 -14.78 5.85 6.29
CA ASN A 44 -14.47 5.82 7.72
C ASN A 44 -13.92 7.18 8.20
N ASP A 45 -12.97 7.75 7.47
CA ASP A 45 -12.36 9.05 7.77
C ASP A 45 -13.38 10.21 7.67
N LEU A 46 -14.41 10.07 6.83
CA LEU A 46 -15.54 11.00 6.75
C LEU A 46 -16.47 10.90 7.98
N GLY A 47 -16.34 9.87 8.79
CA GLY A 47 -17.14 9.59 9.97
C GLY A 47 -18.48 8.92 9.65
N ALA A 48 -18.50 7.97 8.73
CA ALA A 48 -19.67 7.15 8.45
C ALA A 48 -20.05 6.31 9.68
N CYS A 49 -21.36 6.29 10.02
CA CYS A 49 -21.89 5.45 11.09
C CYS A 49 -21.93 3.96 10.70
N ALA A 50 -22.13 3.70 9.42
CA ALA A 50 -22.09 2.36 8.82
C ALA A 50 -21.62 2.43 7.37
N VAL A 51 -20.93 1.38 6.93
CA VAL A 51 -20.51 1.20 5.53
C VAL A 51 -21.17 -0.06 4.98
N HIS A 52 -21.94 0.08 3.90
CA HIS A 52 -22.62 -1.00 3.21
C HIS A 52 -21.91 -1.29 1.90
N LEU A 53 -21.23 -2.44 1.79
CA LEU A 53 -20.55 -2.85 0.58
C LEU A 53 -21.47 -3.72 -0.27
N VAL A 54 -21.94 -3.17 -1.39
CA VAL A 54 -22.75 -3.93 -2.36
C VAL A 54 -21.80 -4.70 -3.28
N TYR A 55 -21.82 -6.02 -3.16
CA TYR A 55 -20.96 -6.90 -3.91
C TYR A 55 -21.78 -7.91 -4.76
N GLY A 56 -21.15 -8.46 -5.79
CA GLY A 56 -21.73 -9.47 -6.66
C GLY A 56 -20.84 -10.71 -6.72
N HIS A 57 -20.38 -11.05 -7.91
CA HIS A 57 -19.49 -12.18 -8.13
C HIS A 57 -18.16 -12.03 -7.36
N GLY A 58 -17.63 -13.12 -6.78
CA GLY A 58 -16.35 -13.10 -6.05
C GLY A 58 -16.42 -12.60 -4.61
N GLY A 59 -17.62 -12.60 -4.01
CA GLY A 59 -17.85 -12.13 -2.63
C GLY A 59 -17.02 -12.83 -1.56
N ASP A 60 -16.72 -14.13 -1.72
CA ASP A 60 -15.91 -14.87 -0.76
C ASP A 60 -14.46 -14.31 -0.70
N LEU A 61 -13.89 -13.99 -1.86
CA LEU A 61 -12.56 -13.42 -1.92
C LEU A 61 -12.53 -11.99 -1.36
N LEU A 62 -13.57 -11.19 -1.61
CA LEU A 62 -13.73 -9.87 -0.98
C LEU A 62 -13.73 -9.98 0.54
N ARG A 63 -14.54 -10.92 1.12
CA ARG A 63 -14.63 -11.15 2.57
C ARG A 63 -13.32 -11.64 3.18
N GLN A 64 -12.54 -12.44 2.44
CA GLN A 64 -11.24 -12.93 2.89
C GLN A 64 -10.15 -11.83 2.87
N THR A 65 -10.31 -10.84 1.99
CA THR A 65 -9.29 -9.80 1.77
C THR A 65 -9.54 -8.56 2.64
N LEU A 66 -10.82 -8.20 2.85
CA LEU A 66 -11.21 -7.01 3.60
C LEU A 66 -11.56 -7.40 5.04
N HIS A 67 -10.75 -6.96 5.99
CA HIS A 67 -10.89 -7.26 7.42
C HIS A 67 -11.44 -6.05 8.18
N GLU A 68 -12.70 -5.67 7.90
CA GLU A 68 -13.36 -4.50 8.49
C GLU A 68 -14.57 -4.94 9.34
N ASP A 69 -14.51 -4.69 10.63
CA ASP A 69 -15.57 -5.11 11.57
C ASP A 69 -16.88 -4.34 11.40
N ASN A 70 -16.83 -3.11 10.83
CA ASN A 70 -18.01 -2.23 10.64
C ASN A 70 -18.63 -2.31 9.25
N LEU A 71 -18.25 -3.31 8.43
CA LEU A 71 -18.70 -3.46 7.06
C LEU A 71 -19.95 -4.35 6.96
N ASN A 72 -21.06 -3.78 6.49
CA ASN A 72 -22.26 -4.52 6.17
C ASN A 72 -22.18 -5.03 4.73
N TRP A 73 -22.28 -6.33 4.56
CA TRP A 73 -22.19 -7.01 3.27
C TRP A 73 -23.54 -7.14 2.62
N VAL A 74 -23.74 -6.53 1.45
CA VAL A 74 -24.99 -6.50 0.70
C VAL A 74 -24.82 -7.25 -0.62
N LEU A 75 -25.50 -8.39 -0.79
CA LEU A 75 -25.39 -9.17 -2.02
C LEU A 75 -26.31 -8.60 -3.11
N GLN A 76 -25.73 -8.26 -4.27
CA GLN A 76 -26.45 -8.06 -5.52
C GLN A 76 -26.29 -9.32 -6.38
N ALA A 77 -27.22 -10.25 -6.28
CA ALA A 77 -27.14 -11.54 -6.98
C ALA A 77 -27.21 -11.37 -8.52
N GLU A 78 -28.06 -10.47 -9.00
CA GLU A 78 -28.19 -10.12 -10.42
C GLU A 78 -27.76 -8.67 -10.64
N GLN A 79 -26.86 -8.43 -11.59
CA GLN A 79 -26.36 -7.09 -11.90
C GLN A 79 -27.35 -6.37 -12.86
N LEU A 80 -28.45 -5.87 -12.32
CA LEU A 80 -29.52 -5.18 -13.06
C LEU A 80 -29.36 -3.65 -13.03
N GLY A 81 -28.17 -3.13 -12.80
CA GLY A 81 -27.87 -1.70 -12.80
C GLY A 81 -27.57 -1.14 -11.40
N THR A 82 -27.18 0.15 -11.37
CA THR A 82 -26.77 0.87 -10.14
C THR A 82 -27.95 1.15 -9.21
N GLY A 83 -29.13 1.42 -9.75
CA GLY A 83 -30.35 1.57 -8.98
C GLY A 83 -30.74 0.27 -8.27
N HIS A 84 -30.63 -0.87 -8.96
CA HIS A 84 -30.86 -2.18 -8.36
C HIS A 84 -29.86 -2.46 -7.23
N ALA A 85 -28.59 -2.09 -7.40
CA ALA A 85 -27.59 -2.24 -6.35
C ALA A 85 -27.98 -1.44 -5.09
N MET A 86 -28.44 -0.20 -5.25
CA MET A 86 -28.92 0.62 -4.13
C MET A 86 -30.20 0.08 -3.50
N GLN A 87 -31.11 -0.52 -4.29
CA GLN A 87 -32.32 -1.19 -3.78
C GLN A 87 -31.97 -2.37 -2.84
N GLN A 88 -30.88 -3.12 -3.13
CA GLN A 88 -30.43 -4.20 -2.23
C GLN A 88 -29.97 -3.67 -0.86
N ALA A 89 -29.43 -2.46 -0.81
CA ALA A 89 -28.97 -1.83 0.43
C ALA A 89 -30.09 -1.07 1.17
N ALA A 90 -31.23 -0.83 0.53
CA ALA A 90 -32.28 0.07 1.06
C ALA A 90 -32.86 -0.37 2.42
N SER A 91 -32.83 -1.66 2.74
CA SER A 91 -33.31 -2.19 4.03
C SER A 91 -32.41 -1.80 5.22
N PHE A 92 -31.20 -1.35 4.96
CA PHE A 92 -30.26 -0.89 5.99
C PHE A 92 -30.34 0.61 6.27
N PHE A 93 -31.07 1.39 5.43
CA PHE A 93 -31.15 2.83 5.59
C PHE A 93 -32.10 3.22 6.72
N ASN A 94 -31.71 4.14 7.58
CA ASN A 94 -32.60 4.79 8.51
C ASN A 94 -33.23 6.03 7.82
N ASP A 95 -34.43 6.40 8.24
CA ASP A 95 -35.17 7.48 7.60
C ASP A 95 -34.59 8.87 7.90
N ASP A 96 -33.94 9.02 9.04
CA ASP A 96 -33.40 10.27 9.56
C ASP A 96 -31.87 10.43 9.32
N GLU A 97 -31.24 9.50 8.60
CA GLU A 97 -29.83 9.60 8.21
C GLU A 97 -29.64 10.05 6.76
N ASP A 98 -28.43 10.53 6.47
CA ASP A 98 -27.97 10.77 5.12
C ASP A 98 -27.31 9.52 4.54
N ILE A 99 -27.59 9.21 3.28
CA ILE A 99 -26.99 8.09 2.55
C ILE A 99 -26.06 8.65 1.47
N LEU A 100 -24.77 8.38 1.60
CA LEU A 100 -23.75 8.71 0.60
C LEU A 100 -23.45 7.48 -0.26
N MET A 101 -23.58 7.60 -1.58
CA MET A 101 -23.25 6.56 -2.54
C MET A 101 -21.87 6.78 -3.14
N LEU A 102 -21.01 5.76 -3.07
CA LEU A 102 -19.67 5.72 -3.64
C LEU A 102 -19.47 4.51 -4.55
N TYR A 103 -18.40 4.50 -5.32
CA TYR A 103 -18.00 3.37 -6.16
C TYR A 103 -16.67 2.78 -5.69
N GLY A 104 -16.61 1.46 -5.54
CA GLY A 104 -15.41 0.74 -5.08
C GLY A 104 -14.23 0.76 -6.07
N ASP A 105 -14.44 1.25 -7.29
CA ASP A 105 -13.43 1.43 -8.33
C ASP A 105 -13.03 2.88 -8.57
N VAL A 106 -13.41 3.81 -7.67
CA VAL A 106 -13.02 5.22 -7.66
C VAL A 106 -12.11 5.49 -6.44
N PRO A 107 -10.88 4.97 -6.46
CA PRO A 107 -10.04 4.85 -5.25
C PRO A 107 -9.46 6.17 -4.73
N LEU A 108 -9.45 7.25 -5.53
CA LEU A 108 -8.82 8.51 -5.18
C LEU A 108 -9.79 9.58 -4.68
N ILE A 109 -11.04 9.19 -4.39
CA ILE A 109 -12.00 10.14 -3.82
C ILE A 109 -11.50 10.71 -2.50
N SER A 110 -11.43 12.04 -2.37
CA SER A 110 -10.91 12.69 -1.18
C SER A 110 -11.98 12.95 -0.14
N VAL A 111 -11.59 12.86 1.14
CA VAL A 111 -12.45 13.16 2.27
C VAL A 111 -12.93 14.63 2.20
N GLU A 112 -12.06 15.55 1.79
CA GLU A 112 -12.36 16.98 1.65
C GLU A 112 -13.47 17.22 0.62
N THR A 113 -13.42 16.53 -0.52
CA THR A 113 -14.48 16.63 -1.54
C THR A 113 -15.80 16.05 -1.02
N LEU A 114 -15.76 14.91 -0.31
CA LEU A 114 -16.94 14.33 0.31
C LEU A 114 -17.54 15.23 1.42
N GLN A 115 -16.71 15.88 2.23
CA GLN A 115 -17.15 16.85 3.24
C GLN A 115 -17.85 18.05 2.58
N ARG A 116 -17.31 18.59 1.49
CA ARG A 116 -17.94 19.68 0.72
C ARG A 116 -19.27 19.23 0.12
N LEU A 117 -19.34 18.02 -0.42
CA LEU A 117 -20.56 17.45 -0.97
C LEU A 117 -21.64 17.32 0.12
N ARG A 118 -21.27 16.79 1.29
CA ARG A 118 -22.17 16.68 2.45
C ARG A 118 -22.65 18.04 2.94
N ALA A 119 -21.76 19.01 3.05
CA ALA A 119 -22.09 20.36 3.50
C ALA A 119 -22.99 21.12 2.52
N ALA A 120 -22.88 20.84 1.23
CA ALA A 120 -23.68 21.47 0.17
C ALA A 120 -25.07 20.84 -0.01
N LYS A 121 -25.31 19.63 0.54
CA LYS A 121 -26.61 18.94 0.43
C LYS A 121 -27.70 19.79 1.07
N PRO A 122 -28.78 20.16 0.35
CA PRO A 122 -29.91 20.87 0.94
C PRO A 122 -30.69 19.93 1.89
N GLN A 123 -31.37 20.55 2.85
CA GLN A 123 -32.31 19.80 3.68
C GLN A 123 -33.45 19.24 2.80
N GLY A 124 -33.70 17.93 2.87
CA GLY A 124 -34.68 17.26 2.01
C GLY A 124 -34.30 17.19 0.53
N GLY A 125 -33.03 17.53 0.15
CA GLY A 125 -32.58 17.53 -1.24
C GLY A 125 -31.40 16.57 -1.48
N ILE A 126 -30.79 16.71 -2.66
CA ILE A 126 -29.69 15.88 -3.13
C ILE A 126 -28.42 16.72 -3.31
N GLY A 127 -27.29 16.24 -2.78
CA GLY A 127 -25.96 16.66 -3.19
C GLY A 127 -25.45 15.73 -4.29
N LEU A 128 -24.99 16.28 -5.40
CA LEU A 128 -24.51 15.52 -6.55
C LEU A 128 -23.09 15.92 -6.90
N LEU A 129 -22.18 14.98 -7.04
CA LEU A 129 -20.83 15.27 -7.50
C LEU A 129 -20.79 15.21 -9.03
N THR A 130 -20.44 16.32 -9.68
CA THR A 130 -20.39 16.45 -11.14
C THR A 130 -19.02 16.96 -11.56
N VAL A 131 -18.65 16.76 -12.82
CA VAL A 131 -17.41 17.30 -13.37
C VAL A 131 -17.61 17.68 -14.84
N LYS A 132 -16.84 18.64 -15.34
CA LYS A 132 -16.80 18.98 -16.76
C LYS A 132 -15.64 18.27 -17.43
N LEU A 133 -15.93 17.60 -18.54
CA LEU A 133 -14.94 16.91 -19.37
C LEU A 133 -14.94 17.48 -20.79
N ASP A 134 -13.77 17.56 -21.40
CA ASP A 134 -13.64 17.92 -22.81
C ASP A 134 -14.27 16.85 -23.71
N ASP A 135 -14.04 15.57 -23.39
CA ASP A 135 -14.70 14.42 -24.01
C ASP A 135 -15.57 13.69 -22.97
N PRO A 136 -16.88 13.97 -22.94
CA PRO A 136 -17.81 13.34 -22.02
C PRO A 136 -18.37 12.00 -22.49
N THR A 137 -17.82 11.39 -23.55
CA THR A 137 -18.32 10.15 -24.15
C THR A 137 -18.42 9.02 -23.12
N GLY A 138 -19.59 8.36 -23.10
CA GLY A 138 -19.85 7.21 -22.20
C GLY A 138 -20.42 7.57 -20.82
N TYR A 139 -20.48 8.85 -20.43
CA TYR A 139 -21.01 9.28 -19.13
C TYR A 139 -22.46 9.81 -19.26
N GLY A 140 -23.20 9.81 -18.16
CA GLY A 140 -24.48 10.50 -18.02
C GLY A 140 -24.29 12.02 -18.04
N ARG A 141 -25.15 12.74 -18.75
CA ARG A 141 -25.13 14.21 -18.90
C ARG A 141 -26.02 14.87 -17.88
N ILE A 142 -25.54 15.92 -17.26
CA ILE A 142 -26.33 16.75 -16.33
C ILE A 142 -27.21 17.70 -17.15
N THR A 143 -28.53 17.55 -17.04
CA THR A 143 -29.49 18.49 -17.64
C THR A 143 -29.82 19.59 -16.67
N ARG A 144 -29.96 20.83 -17.21
CA ARG A 144 -30.26 22.02 -16.40
C ARG A 144 -31.35 22.88 -17.05
N GLU A 145 -32.20 23.43 -16.21
CA GLU A 145 -33.14 24.48 -16.59
C GLU A 145 -32.95 25.69 -15.66
N ASN A 146 -32.78 26.87 -16.21
CA ASN A 146 -32.49 28.09 -15.45
C ASN A 146 -31.35 27.95 -14.43
N GLY A 147 -30.30 27.14 -14.77
CA GLY A 147 -29.16 26.89 -13.93
C GLY A 147 -29.36 25.78 -12.89
N GLN A 148 -30.58 25.32 -12.64
CA GLN A 148 -30.90 24.23 -11.73
C GLN A 148 -30.72 22.86 -12.41
N VAL A 149 -30.23 21.88 -11.69
CA VAL A 149 -30.15 20.49 -12.17
C VAL A 149 -31.56 19.89 -12.21
N THR A 150 -31.97 19.41 -13.38
CA THR A 150 -33.32 18.85 -13.60
C THR A 150 -33.30 17.34 -13.81
N GLY A 151 -32.15 16.77 -14.18
CA GLY A 151 -32.03 15.35 -14.45
C GLY A 151 -30.64 14.95 -14.90
N ILE A 152 -30.48 13.66 -15.13
CA ILE A 152 -29.32 13.06 -15.75
C ILE A 152 -29.81 12.19 -16.90
N VAL A 153 -29.21 12.34 -18.08
CA VAL A 153 -29.51 11.52 -19.26
C VAL A 153 -28.28 10.66 -19.56
N GLU A 154 -28.46 9.36 -19.53
CA GLU A 154 -27.38 8.40 -19.84
C GLU A 154 -26.95 8.51 -21.31
N HIS A 155 -25.65 8.25 -21.58
CA HIS A 155 -25.07 8.47 -22.91
C HIS A 155 -25.84 7.75 -24.03
N LYS A 156 -26.34 6.54 -23.77
CA LYS A 156 -27.07 5.73 -24.77
C LYS A 156 -28.48 6.26 -25.06
N ASP A 157 -29.08 6.92 -24.08
CA ASP A 157 -30.44 7.48 -24.16
C ASP A 157 -30.41 8.98 -24.57
N ALA A 158 -29.21 9.60 -24.59
CA ALA A 158 -29.04 11.02 -24.88
C ALA A 158 -29.25 11.34 -26.36
N SER A 159 -30.01 12.43 -26.66
CA SER A 159 -30.09 13.04 -27.97
C SER A 159 -28.73 13.64 -28.39
N GLU A 160 -28.58 13.95 -29.67
CA GLU A 160 -27.33 14.54 -30.19
C GLU A 160 -27.00 15.89 -29.49
N ALA A 161 -28.00 16.70 -29.25
CA ALA A 161 -27.84 17.95 -28.52
C ALA A 161 -27.40 17.74 -27.07
N GLN A 162 -27.97 16.74 -26.38
CA GLN A 162 -27.60 16.40 -25.02
C GLN A 162 -26.18 15.79 -24.93
N ARG A 163 -25.73 15.07 -25.95
CA ARG A 163 -24.34 14.55 -26.01
C ARG A 163 -23.28 15.62 -26.03
N GLN A 164 -23.62 16.86 -26.45
CA GLN A 164 -22.70 18.01 -26.43
C GLN A 164 -22.53 18.61 -25.02
N ILE A 165 -23.34 18.24 -24.05
CA ILE A 165 -23.19 18.71 -22.66
C ILE A 165 -21.92 18.13 -22.10
N GLN A 166 -21.00 18.99 -21.64
CA GLN A 166 -19.71 18.60 -21.05
C GLN A 166 -19.80 18.27 -19.57
N GLU A 167 -20.83 18.74 -18.85
CA GLU A 167 -21.02 18.43 -17.45
C GLU A 167 -21.60 17.01 -17.32
N ILE A 168 -20.83 16.14 -16.63
CA ILE A 168 -21.15 14.73 -16.49
C ILE A 168 -21.45 14.36 -15.03
N ASN A 169 -22.23 13.30 -14.87
CA ASN A 169 -22.45 12.65 -13.60
C ASN A 169 -21.25 11.75 -13.25
N THR A 170 -20.72 11.89 -12.03
CA THR A 170 -19.69 11.01 -11.52
C THR A 170 -20.27 9.72 -10.88
N GLY A 171 -21.57 9.72 -10.63
CA GLY A 171 -22.28 8.67 -9.89
C GLY A 171 -22.29 8.89 -8.37
N ILE A 172 -21.46 9.74 -7.83
CA ILE A 172 -21.37 10.00 -6.39
C ILE A 172 -22.46 11.00 -6.00
N LEU A 173 -23.31 10.62 -5.04
CA LEU A 173 -24.39 11.46 -4.55
C LEU A 173 -24.68 11.21 -3.06
N ILE A 174 -25.36 12.20 -2.43
CA ILE A 174 -25.84 12.09 -1.05
C ILE A 174 -27.28 12.58 -0.98
N ALA A 175 -28.15 11.81 -0.33
CA ALA A 175 -29.56 12.09 -0.14
C ALA A 175 -30.04 11.62 1.22
N GLY A 176 -31.18 12.12 1.72
CA GLY A 176 -31.82 11.60 2.94
C GLY A 176 -32.37 10.19 2.75
N GLY A 177 -32.25 9.34 3.78
CA GLY A 177 -32.62 7.92 3.71
C GLY A 177 -34.08 7.68 3.37
N ALA A 178 -35.01 8.44 3.97
CA ALA A 178 -36.46 8.34 3.69
C ALA A 178 -36.78 8.63 2.23
N ASP A 179 -36.25 9.74 1.69
CA ASP A 179 -36.48 10.15 0.31
C ASP A 179 -35.84 9.17 -0.66
N LEU A 180 -34.61 8.75 -0.38
CA LEU A 180 -33.90 7.80 -1.22
C LEU A 180 -34.66 6.46 -1.32
N LYS A 181 -35.12 5.89 -0.21
CA LYS A 181 -35.96 4.68 -0.22
C LYS A 181 -37.21 4.85 -1.10
N ARG A 182 -37.87 5.99 -0.98
CA ARG A 182 -39.09 6.30 -1.76
C ARG A 182 -38.81 6.37 -3.26
N TRP A 183 -37.73 7.01 -3.67
CA TRP A 183 -37.34 7.10 -5.08
C TRP A 183 -36.84 5.74 -5.62
N LEU A 184 -36.03 5.01 -4.87
CA LEU A 184 -35.56 3.67 -5.25
C LEU A 184 -36.71 2.70 -5.53
N ALA A 185 -37.81 2.77 -4.75
CA ALA A 185 -38.98 1.93 -4.95
C ALA A 185 -39.77 2.22 -6.25
N LYS A 186 -39.55 3.45 -6.83
CA LYS A 186 -40.23 3.86 -8.07
C LYS A 186 -39.39 3.62 -9.33
N LEU A 187 -38.12 3.18 -9.20
CA LEU A 187 -37.25 2.95 -10.35
C LEU A 187 -37.82 1.89 -11.29
N THR A 188 -37.66 2.11 -12.59
CA THR A 188 -38.01 1.17 -13.64
C THR A 188 -36.79 0.86 -14.50
N ASN A 189 -36.86 -0.17 -15.33
CA ASN A 189 -35.79 -0.54 -16.25
C ASN A 189 -36.18 -0.28 -17.72
N ASN A 190 -37.12 0.63 -17.98
CA ASN A 190 -37.59 0.99 -19.31
C ASN A 190 -36.61 1.98 -19.98
N ASN A 191 -35.40 1.53 -20.34
CA ASN A 191 -34.35 2.33 -20.97
C ASN A 191 -33.55 1.47 -21.95
N ALA A 192 -32.60 2.09 -22.67
CA ALA A 192 -31.79 1.43 -23.71
C ALA A 192 -30.96 0.22 -23.24
N GLN A 193 -30.70 0.09 -21.93
CA GLN A 193 -29.91 -1.00 -21.35
C GLN A 193 -30.77 -2.03 -20.63
N GLY A 194 -32.05 -1.76 -20.34
CA GLY A 194 -32.89 -2.63 -19.52
C GLY A 194 -32.47 -2.68 -18.04
N GLU A 195 -31.77 -1.65 -17.56
CA GLU A 195 -31.21 -1.58 -16.21
C GLU A 195 -31.95 -0.57 -15.33
N TYR A 196 -31.95 -0.78 -14.02
CA TYR A 196 -32.43 0.22 -13.06
C TYR A 196 -31.35 1.29 -12.87
N TYR A 197 -31.58 2.47 -13.43
CA TYR A 197 -30.64 3.59 -13.31
C TYR A 197 -30.85 4.36 -12.01
N ILE A 198 -29.83 4.47 -11.17
CA ILE A 198 -29.90 5.35 -10.00
C ILE A 198 -30.06 6.81 -10.40
N THR A 199 -29.59 7.21 -11.58
CA THR A 199 -29.67 8.57 -12.10
C THR A 199 -31.11 9.07 -12.32
N ASP A 200 -32.09 8.16 -12.44
CA ASP A 200 -33.51 8.54 -12.59
C ASP A 200 -34.07 9.22 -11.32
N ILE A 201 -33.48 8.94 -10.14
CA ILE A 201 -33.92 9.62 -8.90
C ILE A 201 -33.75 11.15 -8.97
N ILE A 202 -32.81 11.65 -9.79
CA ILE A 202 -32.55 13.08 -9.92
C ILE A 202 -33.76 13.79 -10.56
N ALA A 203 -34.30 13.20 -11.63
CA ALA A 203 -35.50 13.72 -12.27
C ALA A 203 -36.73 13.60 -11.35
N MET A 204 -36.87 12.48 -10.60
CA MET A 204 -37.96 12.31 -9.63
C MET A 204 -37.90 13.35 -8.51
N ALA A 205 -36.72 13.58 -7.95
CA ALA A 205 -36.49 14.60 -6.92
C ALA A 205 -36.83 16.00 -7.43
N HIS A 206 -36.41 16.36 -8.65
CA HIS A 206 -36.74 17.62 -9.26
C HIS A 206 -38.26 17.81 -9.46
N GLN A 207 -38.95 16.79 -9.98
CA GLN A 207 -40.40 16.80 -10.17
C GLN A 207 -41.19 16.94 -8.85
N GLU A 208 -40.65 16.41 -7.76
CA GLU A 208 -41.22 16.54 -6.41
C GLU A 208 -40.85 17.89 -5.75
N GLY A 209 -40.09 18.76 -6.44
CA GLY A 209 -39.72 20.10 -5.96
C GLY A 209 -38.51 20.12 -5.02
N HIS A 210 -37.76 19.02 -4.92
CA HIS A 210 -36.54 18.97 -4.13
C HIS A 210 -35.37 19.69 -4.82
N GLN A 211 -34.55 20.36 -4.03
CA GLN A 211 -33.37 21.06 -4.54
C GLN A 211 -32.21 20.06 -4.77
N ILE A 212 -31.53 20.18 -5.91
CA ILE A 212 -30.35 19.39 -6.25
C ILE A 212 -29.17 20.34 -6.41
N VAL A 213 -28.14 20.14 -5.59
CA VAL A 213 -26.93 20.95 -5.60
C VAL A 213 -25.76 20.14 -6.17
N ALA A 214 -25.19 20.62 -7.27
CA ALA A 214 -24.00 20.05 -7.88
C ALA A 214 -22.74 20.63 -7.25
N VAL A 215 -21.79 19.76 -6.91
CA VAL A 215 -20.46 20.10 -6.39
C VAL A 215 -19.43 19.50 -7.35
N HIS A 216 -18.30 20.18 -7.55
CA HIS A 216 -17.19 19.66 -8.36
C HIS A 216 -16.06 19.15 -7.47
N PRO A 217 -15.34 18.07 -7.83
CA PRO A 217 -14.13 17.64 -7.14
C PRO A 217 -13.05 18.72 -7.25
N GLN A 218 -12.04 18.65 -6.39
CA GLN A 218 -10.88 19.54 -6.49
C GLN A 218 -9.98 19.15 -7.68
N ARG A 219 -9.89 17.84 -7.94
CA ARG A 219 -9.11 17.27 -9.03
C ARG A 219 -9.95 16.23 -9.77
N LEU A 220 -9.76 16.14 -11.08
CA LEU A 220 -10.46 15.16 -11.92
C LEU A 220 -10.18 13.72 -11.47
N SER A 221 -8.94 13.44 -11.07
CA SER A 221 -8.51 12.13 -10.60
C SER A 221 -9.32 11.56 -9.43
N GLU A 222 -9.94 12.42 -8.62
CA GLU A 222 -10.78 11.99 -7.48
C GLU A 222 -12.03 11.22 -7.90
N VAL A 223 -12.49 11.41 -9.12
CA VAL A 223 -13.73 10.81 -9.64
C VAL A 223 -13.49 9.86 -10.82
N GLU A 224 -12.22 9.62 -11.16
CA GLU A 224 -11.87 8.65 -12.20
C GLU A 224 -12.03 7.21 -11.71
N GLY A 225 -12.87 6.44 -12.42
CA GLY A 225 -13.06 5.03 -12.17
C GLY A 225 -12.07 4.15 -12.95
N VAL A 226 -11.58 3.11 -12.31
CA VAL A 226 -10.71 2.12 -12.94
C VAL A 226 -11.51 1.02 -13.61
N ASN A 227 -11.39 0.89 -14.92
CA ASN A 227 -12.05 -0.17 -15.69
C ASN A 227 -11.07 -1.11 -16.39
N ASN A 228 -9.80 -0.73 -16.51
CA ASN A 228 -8.75 -1.52 -17.13
C ASN A 228 -7.39 -1.22 -16.49
N ARG A 229 -6.38 -2.01 -16.82
CA ARG A 229 -5.03 -1.90 -16.27
C ARG A 229 -4.32 -0.59 -16.64
N LEU A 230 -4.64 0.02 -17.77
CA LEU A 230 -4.06 1.32 -18.17
C LEU A 230 -4.55 2.43 -17.24
N GLN A 231 -5.87 2.46 -16.95
CA GLN A 231 -6.44 3.42 -16.01
C GLN A 231 -5.88 3.22 -14.60
N LEU A 232 -5.75 1.96 -14.14
CA LEU A 232 -5.11 1.64 -12.86
C LEU A 232 -3.68 2.20 -12.79
N ALA A 233 -2.86 1.94 -13.81
CA ALA A 233 -1.48 2.42 -13.85
C ALA A 233 -1.38 3.96 -13.86
N ARG A 234 -2.33 4.65 -14.51
CA ARG A 234 -2.38 6.12 -14.48
C ARG A 234 -2.72 6.65 -13.09
N LEU A 235 -3.74 6.08 -12.43
CA LEU A 235 -4.11 6.50 -11.08
C LEU A 235 -3.04 6.15 -10.05
N GLU A 236 -2.31 5.04 -10.23
CA GLU A 236 -1.12 4.74 -9.42
C GLU A 236 -0.10 5.91 -9.48
N ARG A 237 0.21 6.42 -10.68
CA ARG A 237 1.15 7.54 -10.80
C ARG A 237 0.59 8.86 -10.21
N VAL A 238 -0.70 9.10 -10.34
CA VAL A 238 -1.34 10.25 -9.70
C VAL A 238 -1.23 10.15 -8.17
N TYR A 239 -1.57 9.01 -7.60
CA TYR A 239 -1.45 8.77 -6.16
C TYR A 239 -0.01 8.99 -5.67
N GLN A 240 0.97 8.39 -6.36
CA GLN A 240 2.38 8.50 -5.97
C GLN A 240 2.90 9.94 -6.08
N ALA A 241 2.48 10.69 -7.09
CA ALA A 241 2.82 12.10 -7.22
C ALA A 241 2.26 12.93 -6.04
N GLU A 242 1.02 12.66 -5.63
CA GLU A 242 0.39 13.31 -4.47
C GLU A 242 1.10 12.96 -3.14
N GLN A 243 1.51 11.69 -2.96
CA GLN A 243 2.28 11.32 -1.77
C GLN A 243 3.66 11.99 -1.76
N ALA A 244 4.34 12.03 -2.90
CA ALA A 244 5.62 12.70 -3.04
C ALA A 244 5.53 14.20 -2.74
N GLU A 245 4.49 14.88 -3.24
CA GLU A 245 4.23 16.30 -2.95
C GLU A 245 4.02 16.54 -1.45
N LYS A 246 3.20 15.72 -0.80
CA LYS A 246 2.98 15.80 0.66
C LYS A 246 4.28 15.66 1.44
N LEU A 247 5.12 14.70 1.08
CA LEU A 247 6.42 14.47 1.73
C LEU A 247 7.39 15.63 1.52
N LEU A 248 7.48 16.17 0.30
CA LEU A 248 8.31 17.34 0.00
C LEU A 248 7.86 18.57 0.82
N LEU A 249 6.56 18.82 0.92
CA LEU A 249 6.00 19.90 1.74
C LEU A 249 6.21 19.66 3.24
N ALA A 250 6.31 18.41 3.68
CA ALA A 250 6.62 18.03 5.05
C ALA A 250 8.13 18.06 5.35
N GLY A 251 8.99 18.37 4.37
CA GLY A 251 10.43 18.56 4.55
C GLY A 251 11.30 17.36 4.20
N VAL A 252 10.74 16.28 3.63
CA VAL A 252 11.53 15.17 3.09
C VAL A 252 12.15 15.56 1.75
N MET A 253 13.44 15.35 1.58
CA MET A 253 14.12 15.57 0.30
C MET A 253 13.95 14.34 -0.61
N LEU A 254 13.16 14.45 -1.67
CA LEU A 254 13.09 13.46 -2.73
C LEU A 254 13.90 13.93 -3.93
N ARG A 255 14.91 13.15 -4.37
CA ARG A 255 15.78 13.51 -5.52
C ARG A 255 15.02 13.52 -6.84
N ASP A 256 14.05 12.61 -6.99
CA ASP A 256 13.13 12.56 -8.13
C ASP A 256 11.77 12.07 -7.69
N PRO A 257 10.80 12.97 -7.49
CA PRO A 257 9.45 12.61 -7.04
C PRO A 257 8.71 11.63 -7.97
N ALA A 258 9.04 11.64 -9.27
CA ALA A 258 8.40 10.73 -10.25
C ALA A 258 8.90 9.28 -10.15
N ARG A 259 10.03 9.05 -9.49
CA ARG A 259 10.66 7.74 -9.30
C ARG A 259 10.73 7.32 -7.83
N PHE A 260 9.68 7.63 -7.10
CA PHE A 260 9.48 7.26 -5.71
C PHE A 260 8.11 6.58 -5.58
N ASP A 261 8.02 5.49 -4.84
CA ASP A 261 6.77 4.80 -4.55
C ASP A 261 6.58 4.62 -3.04
N LEU A 262 5.44 5.10 -2.54
CA LEU A 262 4.95 4.80 -1.20
C LEU A 262 3.76 3.85 -1.28
N ARG A 263 3.93 2.62 -0.80
CA ARG A 263 2.93 1.55 -0.77
C ARG A 263 2.56 1.21 0.67
N GLY A 264 2.04 2.19 1.38
CA GLY A 264 1.70 2.08 2.80
C GLY A 264 1.82 3.43 3.49
N THR A 265 2.41 3.45 4.68
CA THR A 265 2.58 4.66 5.50
C THR A 265 4.05 4.96 5.74
N LEU A 266 4.39 6.24 5.79
CA LEU A 266 5.70 6.72 6.19
C LEU A 266 5.55 7.72 7.35
N GLN A 267 6.20 7.41 8.48
CA GLN A 267 6.49 8.39 9.51
C GLN A 267 7.96 8.78 9.39
N HIS A 268 8.27 10.06 9.49
CA HIS A 268 9.63 10.54 9.29
C HIS A 268 10.02 11.66 10.26
N GLY A 269 11.31 11.72 10.57
CA GLY A 269 11.94 12.82 11.28
C GLY A 269 12.32 13.97 10.34
N ARG A 270 13.28 14.78 10.77
CA ARG A 270 13.79 15.93 10.02
C ARG A 270 14.96 15.53 9.12
N ASP A 271 15.17 16.30 8.05
CA ASP A 271 16.34 16.19 7.15
C ASP A 271 16.50 14.77 6.56
N VAL A 272 15.41 14.12 6.27
CA VAL A 272 15.39 12.81 5.60
C VAL A 272 15.63 13.02 4.11
N GLU A 273 16.59 12.28 3.55
CA GLU A 273 16.92 12.29 2.11
C GLU A 273 16.62 10.93 1.48
N ILE A 274 15.85 10.91 0.39
CA ILE A 274 15.49 9.71 -0.36
C ILE A 274 15.88 9.89 -1.82
N ASP A 275 16.70 8.97 -2.33
CA ASP A 275 17.17 8.96 -3.71
C ASP A 275 16.15 8.31 -4.65
N THR A 276 16.50 8.16 -5.91
CA THR A 276 15.62 7.70 -6.99
C THR A 276 15.31 6.21 -6.92
N ASN A 277 14.15 5.80 -7.43
CA ASN A 277 13.68 4.40 -7.50
C ASN A 277 13.58 3.71 -6.14
N VAL A 278 13.36 4.47 -5.08
CA VAL A 278 13.11 3.91 -3.74
C VAL A 278 11.65 3.53 -3.61
N ILE A 279 11.41 2.34 -3.05
CA ILE A 279 10.08 1.83 -2.72
C ILE A 279 9.99 1.67 -1.21
N LEU A 280 9.02 2.36 -0.59
CA LEU A 280 8.65 2.16 0.81
C LEU A 280 7.32 1.40 0.87
N GLU A 281 7.29 0.26 1.59
CA GLU A 281 6.13 -0.63 1.62
C GLU A 281 5.70 -0.94 3.06
N GLY A 282 4.38 -1.03 3.30
CA GLY A 282 3.82 -1.26 4.62
C GLY A 282 4.04 -0.08 5.56
N ASN A 283 4.37 -0.34 6.81
CA ASN A 283 4.62 0.68 7.82
C ASN A 283 6.11 0.96 7.94
N VAL A 284 6.56 2.12 7.47
CA VAL A 284 7.97 2.55 7.53
C VAL A 284 8.10 3.73 8.47
N VAL A 285 9.08 3.66 9.37
CA VAL A 285 9.43 4.75 10.30
C VAL A 285 10.88 5.12 10.09
N LEU A 286 11.16 6.40 9.80
CA LEU A 286 12.50 6.96 9.62
C LEU A 286 12.74 8.03 10.68
N GLY A 287 13.86 7.94 11.37
CA GLY A 287 14.32 8.97 12.30
C GLY A 287 14.85 10.23 11.60
N ASP A 288 15.53 11.08 12.36
CA ASP A 288 16.15 12.31 11.84
C ASP A 288 17.38 11.99 10.98
N ARG A 289 17.61 12.76 9.91
CA ARG A 289 18.81 12.74 9.05
C ARG A 289 19.09 11.37 8.40
N VAL A 290 18.05 10.55 8.24
CA VAL A 290 18.15 9.27 7.54
C VAL A 290 18.38 9.52 6.05
N LYS A 291 19.33 8.77 5.46
CA LYS A 291 19.64 8.82 4.02
C LYS A 291 19.36 7.46 3.39
N ILE A 292 18.56 7.46 2.33
CA ILE A 292 18.20 6.26 1.58
C ILE A 292 18.69 6.40 0.15
N GLY A 293 19.63 5.54 -0.23
CA GLY A 293 20.23 5.50 -1.57
C GLY A 293 19.32 4.92 -2.64
N ALA A 294 19.69 5.12 -3.88
CA ALA A 294 18.92 4.74 -5.05
C ALA A 294 18.59 3.24 -5.09
N GLY A 295 17.36 2.91 -5.53
CA GLY A 295 16.92 1.53 -5.76
C GLY A 295 16.73 0.70 -4.49
N CYS A 296 16.69 1.31 -3.32
CA CYS A 296 16.38 0.61 -2.06
C CYS A 296 14.90 0.23 -1.97
N VAL A 297 14.64 -0.93 -1.36
CA VAL A 297 13.29 -1.37 -0.97
C VAL A 297 13.26 -1.52 0.54
N ILE A 298 12.37 -0.78 1.18
CA ILE A 298 12.21 -0.80 2.65
C ILE A 298 10.77 -1.15 2.97
N LYS A 299 10.60 -2.22 3.76
CA LYS A 299 9.28 -2.74 4.11
C LYS A 299 9.15 -2.94 5.61
N ASN A 300 8.04 -2.47 6.21
CA ASN A 300 7.67 -2.72 7.61
C ASN A 300 8.84 -2.53 8.59
N SER A 301 9.65 -1.49 8.43
CA SER A 301 10.90 -1.35 9.17
C SER A 301 10.99 -0.01 9.89
N THR A 302 11.69 -0.03 11.02
CA THR A 302 12.02 1.16 11.80
C THR A 302 13.51 1.44 11.68
N ILE A 303 13.85 2.63 11.23
CA ILE A 303 15.23 3.09 10.98
C ILE A 303 15.47 4.33 11.85
N GLY A 304 16.39 4.21 12.80
CA GLY A 304 16.75 5.27 13.75
C GLY A 304 17.50 6.44 13.11
N ASP A 305 17.80 7.45 13.92
CA ASP A 305 18.47 8.68 13.51
C ASP A 305 19.85 8.41 12.88
N ASP A 306 20.27 9.28 11.97
CA ASP A 306 21.60 9.28 11.35
C ASP A 306 21.96 7.98 10.61
N CYS A 307 20.97 7.14 10.27
CA CYS A 307 21.21 5.92 9.51
C CYS A 307 21.40 6.22 8.02
N GLU A 308 22.28 5.44 7.37
CA GLU A 308 22.50 5.49 5.92
C GLU A 308 22.25 4.11 5.30
N ILE A 309 21.30 4.06 4.36
CA ILE A 309 21.00 2.87 3.57
C ILE A 309 21.55 3.09 2.17
N SER A 310 22.67 2.46 1.85
CA SER A 310 23.34 2.57 0.55
C SER A 310 22.56 1.87 -0.57
N PRO A 311 22.81 2.25 -1.84
CA PRO A 311 21.99 1.83 -2.98
C PRO A 311 21.76 0.31 -3.11
N TYR A 312 20.57 -0.03 -3.64
CA TYR A 312 20.15 -1.40 -3.96
C TYR A 312 20.10 -2.35 -2.76
N SER A 313 19.92 -1.80 -1.57
CA SER A 313 19.71 -2.61 -0.35
C SER A 313 18.23 -2.90 -0.13
N VAL A 314 17.93 -4.07 0.44
CA VAL A 314 16.56 -4.50 0.78
C VAL A 314 16.47 -4.69 2.30
N VAL A 315 15.53 -3.97 2.92
CA VAL A 315 15.31 -3.99 4.38
C VAL A 315 13.85 -4.35 4.63
N GLU A 316 13.60 -5.49 5.27
CA GLU A 316 12.27 -6.03 5.49
C GLU A 316 12.08 -6.47 6.95
N ASP A 317 11.00 -5.99 7.60
CA ASP A 317 10.64 -6.32 8.99
C ASP A 317 11.86 -6.24 9.94
N ALA A 318 12.63 -5.15 9.83
CA ALA A 318 13.90 -4.95 10.52
C ALA A 318 13.85 -3.71 11.44
N GLN A 319 14.70 -3.72 12.46
CA GLN A 319 14.85 -2.63 13.41
C GLN A 319 16.31 -2.16 13.46
N LEU A 320 16.55 -0.89 13.14
CA LEU A 320 17.84 -0.25 13.17
C LEU A 320 17.84 0.86 14.20
N GLN A 321 18.77 0.82 15.15
CA GLN A 321 19.04 1.94 16.05
C GLN A 321 19.84 3.03 15.32
N ALA A 322 20.20 4.07 16.03
CA ALA A 322 20.87 5.23 15.45
C ALA A 322 22.24 4.92 14.85
N ALA A 323 22.63 5.71 13.83
CA ALA A 323 23.94 5.71 13.19
C ALA A 323 24.35 4.37 12.55
N CYS A 324 23.40 3.53 12.15
CA CYS A 324 23.68 2.32 11.41
C CYS A 324 23.95 2.62 9.92
N THR A 325 24.85 1.84 9.32
CA THR A 325 25.16 1.93 7.88
C THR A 325 24.92 0.57 7.20
N ILE A 326 24.13 0.58 6.11
CA ILE A 326 23.68 -0.62 5.41
C ILE A 326 24.05 -0.56 3.94
N GLY A 327 24.62 -1.63 3.41
CA GLY A 327 24.86 -1.81 1.98
C GLY A 327 26.19 -1.29 1.46
N PRO A 328 26.29 -1.09 0.14
CA PRO A 328 25.25 -1.37 -0.88
C PRO A 328 24.98 -2.88 -1.08
N PHE A 329 23.85 -3.20 -1.74
CA PHE A 329 23.44 -4.59 -2.02
C PHE A 329 23.36 -5.49 -0.78
N ALA A 330 23.00 -4.93 0.37
CA ALA A 330 22.77 -5.67 1.59
C ALA A 330 21.29 -6.13 1.68
N ARG A 331 21.05 -7.23 2.39
CA ARG A 331 19.71 -7.73 2.63
C ARG A 331 19.43 -7.98 4.10
N LEU A 332 18.59 -7.16 4.70
CA LEU A 332 18.04 -7.40 6.02
C LEU A 332 16.67 -8.04 5.88
N ARG A 333 16.52 -9.25 6.41
CA ARG A 333 15.28 -10.05 6.35
C ARG A 333 14.56 -9.98 7.70
N PRO A 334 13.30 -10.49 7.77
CA PRO A 334 12.50 -10.43 8.98
C PRO A 334 13.25 -10.87 10.24
N GLY A 335 13.17 -10.00 11.28
CA GLY A 335 13.82 -10.19 12.55
C GLY A 335 15.31 -9.83 12.59
N ALA A 336 15.79 -9.05 11.61
CA ALA A 336 17.10 -8.42 11.70
C ALA A 336 17.05 -7.21 12.63
N GLU A 337 17.96 -7.15 13.59
CA GLU A 337 18.11 -6.06 14.55
C GLU A 337 19.55 -5.54 14.55
N LEU A 338 19.73 -4.23 14.34
CA LEU A 338 21.03 -3.57 14.40
C LEU A 338 21.04 -2.56 15.54
N LEU A 339 22.00 -2.69 16.42
CA LEU A 339 22.21 -1.73 17.49
C LEU A 339 23.02 -0.52 17.01
N ALA A 340 23.08 0.51 17.83
CA ALA A 340 23.66 1.80 17.46
C ALA A 340 25.08 1.69 16.86
N GLY A 341 25.31 2.33 15.70
CA GLY A 341 26.59 2.34 15.00
C GLY A 341 26.98 1.01 14.35
N ALA A 342 26.07 0.04 14.28
CA ALA A 342 26.35 -1.22 13.59
C ALA A 342 26.48 -1.01 12.07
N HIS A 343 27.35 -1.80 11.44
CA HIS A 343 27.61 -1.74 10.00
C HIS A 343 27.39 -3.08 9.32
N VAL A 344 26.55 -3.07 8.27
CA VAL A 344 26.31 -4.22 7.39
C VAL A 344 26.67 -3.80 5.97
N GLY A 345 27.74 -4.37 5.42
CA GLY A 345 28.28 -3.98 4.10
C GLY A 345 27.68 -4.77 2.94
N ASN A 346 28.40 -4.76 1.82
CA ASN A 346 27.91 -5.29 0.56
C ASN A 346 27.82 -6.81 0.53
N PHE A 347 26.70 -7.31 -0.05
CA PHE A 347 26.40 -8.74 -0.18
C PHE A 347 26.34 -9.48 1.17
N VAL A 348 25.95 -8.77 2.22
CA VAL A 348 25.67 -9.35 3.53
C VAL A 348 24.15 -9.58 3.65
N GLU A 349 23.78 -10.79 4.08
CA GLU A 349 22.40 -11.13 4.40
C GLU A 349 22.26 -11.42 5.91
N MET A 350 21.27 -10.79 6.55
CA MET A 350 20.88 -11.05 7.94
C MET A 350 19.44 -11.54 8.02
N LYS A 351 19.18 -12.56 8.87
CA LYS A 351 17.84 -13.10 9.12
C LYS A 351 17.70 -13.55 10.57
N LYS A 352 16.70 -13.03 11.30
CA LYS A 352 16.54 -13.35 12.73
C LYS A 352 17.87 -13.29 13.47
N ALA A 353 18.58 -12.18 13.27
CA ALA A 353 19.91 -11.98 13.81
C ALA A 353 20.04 -10.57 14.38
N ARG A 354 20.73 -10.48 15.52
CA ARG A 354 21.05 -9.21 16.18
C ARG A 354 22.53 -8.94 16.02
N LEU A 355 22.87 -7.72 15.57
CA LEU A 355 24.23 -7.20 15.48
C LEU A 355 24.43 -6.09 16.52
N GLY A 356 25.35 -6.30 17.45
CA GLY A 356 25.60 -5.45 18.59
C GLY A 356 26.15 -4.08 18.24
N LYS A 357 26.26 -3.22 19.24
CA LYS A 357 26.69 -1.83 19.10
C LYS A 357 28.12 -1.73 18.51
N GLY A 358 28.30 -0.94 17.47
CA GLY A 358 29.60 -0.75 16.83
C GLY A 358 30.13 -1.97 16.11
N SER A 359 29.37 -3.07 16.06
CA SER A 359 29.76 -4.31 15.37
C SER A 359 29.59 -4.20 13.87
N LYS A 360 30.41 -4.94 13.11
CA LYS A 360 30.42 -4.85 11.65
C LYS A 360 30.56 -6.19 10.95
N ALA A 361 29.81 -6.35 9.86
CA ALA A 361 29.92 -7.41 8.87
C ALA A 361 30.02 -6.75 7.50
N GLY A 362 31.25 -6.57 6.99
CA GLY A 362 31.50 -5.70 5.85
C GLY A 362 31.22 -6.32 4.47
N HIS A 363 31.34 -7.63 4.30
CA HIS A 363 31.35 -8.26 2.99
C HIS A 363 30.87 -9.72 3.00
N LEU A 364 30.08 -10.12 1.97
CA LEU A 364 29.89 -11.52 1.54
C LEU A 364 29.57 -12.49 2.69
N THR A 365 28.66 -12.15 3.58
CA THR A 365 28.45 -12.86 4.84
C THR A 365 26.98 -13.24 5.00
N TYR A 366 26.69 -14.41 5.57
CA TYR A 366 25.36 -14.79 6.01
C TYR A 366 25.30 -14.91 7.54
N LEU A 367 24.44 -14.11 8.16
CA LEU A 367 24.14 -14.12 9.59
C LEU A 367 22.69 -14.51 9.80
N GLY A 368 22.44 -15.77 10.10
CA GLY A 368 21.11 -16.32 10.37
C GLY A 368 21.01 -16.90 11.77
N ASP A 369 19.88 -16.65 12.45
CA ASP A 369 19.60 -17.14 13.81
C ASP A 369 20.80 -16.90 14.77
N ALA A 370 21.31 -15.64 14.81
CA ALA A 370 22.54 -15.27 15.50
C ALA A 370 22.33 -14.10 16.47
N GLU A 371 23.00 -14.16 17.62
CA GLU A 371 23.17 -13.05 18.55
C GLU A 371 24.64 -12.67 18.58
N ILE A 372 24.94 -11.44 18.13
CA ILE A 372 26.30 -10.92 18.03
C ILE A 372 26.42 -9.73 18.96
N GLY A 373 27.40 -9.78 19.86
CA GLY A 373 27.69 -8.75 20.87
C GLY A 373 28.22 -7.45 20.29
N ASP A 374 28.74 -6.59 21.17
CA ASP A 374 29.22 -5.27 20.84
C ASP A 374 30.68 -5.32 20.33
N ASN A 375 31.08 -4.35 19.48
CA ASN A 375 32.42 -4.21 18.91
C ASN A 375 32.97 -5.45 18.19
N VAL A 376 32.09 -6.30 17.64
CA VAL A 376 32.47 -7.50 16.91
C VAL A 376 32.82 -7.18 15.47
N ASN A 377 33.92 -7.76 14.96
CA ASN A 377 34.25 -7.73 13.55
C ASN A 377 34.01 -9.09 12.91
N ILE A 378 33.06 -9.16 11.98
CA ILE A 378 32.79 -10.36 11.19
C ILE A 378 33.53 -10.28 9.86
N GLY A 379 34.47 -11.19 9.63
CA GLY A 379 35.26 -11.27 8.41
C GLY A 379 34.46 -11.73 7.20
N ALA A 380 34.89 -11.32 6.01
CA ALA A 380 34.26 -11.67 4.75
C ALA A 380 34.14 -13.19 4.56
N GLY A 381 33.01 -13.68 4.02
CA GLY A 381 32.77 -15.11 3.81
C GLY A 381 32.36 -15.88 5.07
N THR A 382 32.13 -15.21 6.18
CA THR A 382 31.63 -15.85 7.40
C THR A 382 30.18 -16.31 7.22
N ILE A 383 29.91 -17.56 7.64
CA ILE A 383 28.57 -18.16 7.59
C ILE A 383 28.20 -18.73 8.96
N THR A 384 27.06 -18.30 9.49
CA THR A 384 26.40 -19.04 10.58
C THR A 384 25.67 -20.24 9.96
N CYS A 385 26.22 -21.44 10.15
CA CYS A 385 25.61 -22.67 9.64
C CYS A 385 24.47 -23.10 10.59
N ASN A 386 23.34 -22.42 10.48
CA ASN A 386 22.22 -22.46 11.41
C ASN A 386 21.19 -23.56 11.15
N TYR A 387 21.37 -24.38 10.09
CA TYR A 387 20.40 -25.39 9.68
C TYR A 387 21.06 -26.75 9.52
N ASP A 388 20.55 -27.78 10.21
CA ASP A 388 21.09 -29.15 10.22
C ASP A 388 20.39 -30.10 9.22
N GLY A 389 19.48 -29.58 8.41
CA GLY A 389 18.65 -30.37 7.49
C GLY A 389 17.22 -30.58 7.99
N ALA A 390 16.97 -30.36 9.29
CA ALA A 390 15.64 -30.47 9.90
C ALA A 390 15.33 -29.30 10.82
N ASN A 391 16.27 -28.87 11.67
CA ASN A 391 16.07 -27.84 12.69
C ASN A 391 17.03 -26.67 12.49
N LYS A 392 16.65 -25.54 13.10
CA LYS A 392 17.50 -24.36 13.16
C LYS A 392 18.09 -24.21 14.55
N HIS A 393 19.35 -23.82 14.56
CA HIS A 393 20.16 -23.66 15.76
C HIS A 393 20.75 -22.26 15.82
N LYS A 394 21.06 -21.79 17.02
CA LYS A 394 21.52 -20.43 17.29
C LYS A 394 23.04 -20.36 17.40
N THR A 395 23.61 -19.31 16.84
CA THR A 395 24.99 -18.88 17.07
C THR A 395 24.99 -17.70 18.03
N ILE A 396 25.81 -17.74 19.08
CA ILE A 396 25.99 -16.65 20.04
C ILE A 396 27.46 -16.23 19.97
N ILE A 397 27.70 -14.93 19.77
CA ILE A 397 29.04 -14.33 19.76
C ILE A 397 29.07 -13.23 20.82
N GLY A 398 30.00 -13.29 21.75
CA GLY A 398 30.19 -12.28 22.79
C GLY A 398 30.75 -10.97 22.26
N ASP A 399 31.18 -10.10 23.17
CA ASP A 399 31.70 -8.78 22.86
C ASP A 399 33.19 -8.81 22.46
N ASP A 400 33.65 -7.77 21.72
CA ASP A 400 35.05 -7.58 21.34
C ASP A 400 35.67 -8.77 20.58
N VAL A 401 34.86 -9.51 19.80
CA VAL A 401 35.30 -10.69 19.03
C VAL A 401 35.78 -10.31 17.65
N PHE A 402 36.90 -10.89 17.22
CA PHE A 402 37.38 -10.82 15.84
C PHE A 402 37.19 -12.16 15.15
N VAL A 403 36.31 -12.21 14.14
CA VAL A 403 36.09 -13.36 13.28
C VAL A 403 36.84 -13.16 11.98
N GLY A 404 37.83 -14.01 11.71
CA GLY A 404 38.60 -14.00 10.47
C GLY A 404 37.76 -14.39 9.25
N SER A 405 38.22 -13.98 8.06
CA SER A 405 37.53 -14.30 6.80
C SER A 405 37.38 -15.81 6.56
N ASP A 406 36.31 -16.18 5.83
CA ASP A 406 35.99 -17.58 5.48
C ASP A 406 35.83 -18.49 6.71
N THR A 407 35.16 -17.98 7.74
CA THR A 407 34.86 -18.73 8.97
C THR A 407 33.48 -19.36 8.88
N GLN A 408 33.37 -20.66 9.22
CA GLN A 408 32.12 -21.39 9.32
C GLN A 408 31.77 -21.61 10.80
N LEU A 409 30.66 -21.07 11.26
CA LEU A 409 30.17 -21.25 12.63
C LEU A 409 29.04 -22.29 12.63
N VAL A 410 29.35 -23.52 12.99
CA VAL A 410 28.39 -24.62 12.97
C VAL A 410 27.57 -24.60 14.25
N ALA A 411 26.33 -24.08 14.10
CA ALA A 411 25.40 -23.94 15.21
C ALA A 411 24.82 -25.31 15.68
N PRO A 412 24.50 -25.49 16.99
CA PRO A 412 24.59 -24.47 18.04
C PRO A 412 26.02 -24.25 18.52
N VAL A 413 26.45 -23.00 18.61
CA VAL A 413 27.78 -22.64 19.09
C VAL A 413 27.76 -21.29 19.81
N THR A 414 28.53 -21.20 20.90
CA THR A 414 28.76 -19.98 21.65
C THR A 414 30.25 -19.63 21.62
N VAL A 415 30.53 -18.38 21.25
CA VAL A 415 31.86 -17.78 21.24
C VAL A 415 31.91 -16.73 22.36
N GLY A 416 32.89 -16.91 23.27
CA GLY A 416 33.08 -16.00 24.42
C GLY A 416 33.56 -14.61 23.98
N ASN A 417 33.77 -13.73 24.97
CA ASN A 417 34.23 -12.36 24.75
C ASN A 417 35.74 -12.34 24.42
N GLY A 418 36.17 -11.32 23.65
CA GLY A 418 37.57 -11.09 23.33
C GLY A 418 38.24 -12.21 22.51
N VAL A 419 37.46 -13.08 21.88
CA VAL A 419 37.96 -14.22 21.09
C VAL A 419 38.47 -13.74 19.74
N THR A 420 39.57 -14.37 19.29
CA THR A 420 40.04 -14.23 17.89
C THR A 420 39.89 -15.56 17.17
N ILE A 421 39.09 -15.58 16.11
CA ILE A 421 38.98 -16.74 15.22
C ILE A 421 39.81 -16.46 13.97
N ALA A 422 40.80 -17.31 13.71
CA ALA A 422 41.67 -17.14 12.53
C ALA A 422 40.91 -17.44 11.23
N ALA A 423 41.30 -16.79 10.13
CA ALA A 423 40.65 -16.99 8.82
C ALA A 423 40.66 -18.46 8.37
N GLY A 424 39.59 -18.91 7.68
CA GLY A 424 39.43 -20.30 7.19
C GLY A 424 39.14 -21.30 8.28
N THR A 425 38.61 -20.87 9.44
CA THR A 425 38.34 -21.78 10.57
C THR A 425 36.91 -22.27 10.55
N THR A 426 36.71 -23.59 10.70
CA THR A 426 35.39 -24.17 10.99
C THR A 426 35.25 -24.39 12.49
N VAL A 427 34.36 -23.65 13.11
CA VAL A 427 34.07 -23.72 14.55
C VAL A 427 32.90 -24.68 14.79
N THR A 428 33.15 -25.74 15.55
CA THR A 428 32.16 -26.82 15.86
C THR A 428 31.94 -27.01 17.36
N ARG A 429 32.60 -26.22 18.20
CA ARG A 429 32.52 -26.31 19.67
C ARG A 429 32.53 -24.92 20.24
N ASN A 430 31.93 -24.76 21.42
CA ASN A 430 31.99 -23.52 22.17
C ASN A 430 33.41 -23.08 22.46
N ILE A 431 33.65 -21.78 22.44
CA ILE A 431 34.94 -21.14 22.66
C ILE A 431 34.81 -20.29 23.94
N ALA A 432 35.78 -20.45 24.85
CA ALA A 432 35.85 -19.65 26.07
C ALA A 432 36.40 -18.22 25.78
N ASP A 433 36.27 -17.33 26.78
CA ASP A 433 36.74 -15.94 26.65
C ASP A 433 38.25 -15.84 26.36
N ASN A 434 38.63 -14.88 25.53
CA ASN A 434 40.04 -14.52 25.23
C ASN A 434 40.86 -15.65 24.57
N GLU A 435 40.23 -16.56 23.87
CA GLU A 435 40.93 -17.61 23.12
C GLU A 435 41.25 -17.21 21.69
N LEU A 436 42.39 -17.75 21.17
CA LEU A 436 42.68 -17.80 19.74
C LEU A 436 42.30 -19.20 19.21
N VAL A 437 41.37 -19.21 18.25
CA VAL A 437 40.90 -20.48 17.66
C VAL A 437 41.29 -20.53 16.18
N LEU A 438 41.82 -21.64 15.78
CA LEU A 438 42.18 -21.90 14.39
C LEU A 438 42.05 -23.37 14.02
N SER A 439 41.65 -23.66 12.79
CA SER A 439 41.74 -24.98 12.16
C SER A 439 42.58 -24.82 10.87
N ARG A 440 43.68 -25.60 10.77
CA ARG A 440 44.56 -25.54 9.61
C ARG A 440 44.84 -26.95 9.11
N VAL A 441 44.67 -27.15 7.82
CA VAL A 441 45.21 -28.29 7.11
C VAL A 441 46.62 -27.91 6.62
N PRO A 442 47.67 -28.76 6.82
CA PRO A 442 49.00 -28.45 6.31
C PRO A 442 49.01 -28.19 4.81
N GLN A 443 49.64 -27.10 4.42
CA GLN A 443 49.80 -26.74 3.01
C GLN A 443 50.74 -27.71 2.30
N VAL A 444 50.34 -28.30 1.18
CA VAL A 444 51.14 -29.22 0.38
C VAL A 444 51.55 -28.56 -0.92
N HIS A 445 52.85 -28.54 -1.20
CA HIS A 445 53.41 -28.01 -2.44
C HIS A 445 53.75 -29.16 -3.38
N LYS A 446 53.25 -29.14 -4.62
CA LYS A 446 53.60 -30.07 -5.70
C LYS A 446 54.48 -29.36 -6.70
N GLN A 447 55.81 -29.55 -6.63
CA GLN A 447 56.74 -28.99 -7.61
C GLN A 447 56.55 -29.63 -8.99
N GLY A 448 56.74 -28.82 -10.06
CA GLY A 448 56.58 -29.33 -11.43
C GLY A 448 55.14 -29.63 -11.87
N TRP A 449 54.12 -29.15 -11.11
CA TRP A 449 52.72 -29.28 -11.51
C TRP A 449 52.45 -28.70 -12.87
N GLN A 450 51.93 -29.47 -13.82
CA GLN A 450 51.49 -29.04 -15.12
C GLN A 450 49.98 -28.89 -15.16
N ARG A 451 49.52 -27.72 -15.56
CA ARG A 451 48.10 -27.44 -15.73
C ARG A 451 47.53 -28.32 -16.86
N PRO A 452 46.41 -29.00 -16.68
CA PRO A 452 45.73 -29.71 -17.77
C PRO A 452 45.42 -28.78 -18.94
N VAL A 453 45.73 -29.19 -20.18
CA VAL A 453 45.40 -28.47 -21.41
C VAL A 453 44.28 -29.21 -22.13
N LYS A 454 43.37 -28.43 -22.75
CA LYS A 454 42.27 -28.99 -23.55
C LYS A 454 42.87 -29.79 -24.72
N LYS A 455 42.57 -31.08 -24.81
CA LYS A 455 42.89 -31.86 -26.02
C LYS A 455 42.11 -31.27 -27.18
N LYS A 456 42.81 -30.87 -28.25
CA LYS A 456 42.19 -30.44 -29.51
C LYS A 456 41.47 -31.59 -30.19
#